data_7a874f5df56c0297cbf61b161d79230a
#
_entry.id   7a874f5df56c0297cbf61b161d79230a
#
_cell.length_a   1.000
_cell.length_b   1.000
_cell.length_c   1.000
_cell.angle_alpha   90.00
_cell.angle_beta   90.00
_cell.angle_gamma   90.00
#
_symmetry.space_group_name_H-M   'P 1'
#
loop_
_entity.id
_entity.type
_entity.pdbx_description
1 polymer ?
#
loop_
_entity_poly.entity_id
_entity_poly.type
_entity_poly.pdbx_seq_one_letter_code
_entity_poly.pdbx_strand_id
1 'polypeptide(L)'
;MLPAAEPPRPCCHRPRTLSSPCVMACSRTCSRILGLSLGTTALFAAGANTVLLFPNWDATYLWRGLIGKHAMLGSGLWGGGLMVLTAAALISLMGWRRGCFSKSGPCRSMLAALLSSGLALLGALICFITSGVALKVGPFCMFDVSSFNQTQAWKYGYPFKDLHNRNYLYDHSLWNSVCLEPLKAVIWHVSFFSALLCTSLLQILLVVIHFFNAFLGLFCSLCEKP
;
A
#
# COMPACT_ATOMS: atom_id res chain seq x y z
N MET A 1 -49.76 -5.08 44.98
CA MET A 1 -49.43 -3.91 44.18
C MET A 1 -48.11 -4.18 43.54
N LEU A 2 -48.12 -4.60 42.29
CA LEU A 2 -46.91 -4.82 41.45
C LEU A 2 -46.58 -3.50 40.74
N PRO A 3 -45.28 -3.08 40.67
CA PRO A 3 -44.92 -1.87 39.93
C PRO A 3 -45.00 -2.15 38.42
N ALA A 4 -45.65 -1.21 37.72
CA ALA A 4 -45.83 -1.24 36.27
C ALA A 4 -44.47 -1.22 35.53
N ALA A 5 -44.31 -2.13 34.59
CA ALA A 5 -43.13 -2.17 33.68
C ALA A 5 -43.10 -0.94 32.78
N GLU A 6 -42.03 -0.18 32.87
CA GLU A 6 -41.74 0.97 32.02
C GLU A 6 -41.54 0.51 30.55
N PRO A 7 -42.22 1.10 29.56
CA PRO A 7 -42.09 0.67 28.18
C PRO A 7 -40.70 1.01 27.64
N PRO A 8 -40.13 0.17 26.77
CA PRO A 8 -38.78 0.40 26.18
C PRO A 8 -38.81 1.68 25.36
N ARG A 9 -37.91 2.62 25.70
CA ARG A 9 -37.74 3.89 24.99
C ARG A 9 -37.31 3.61 23.53
N PRO A 10 -38.02 4.16 22.54
CA PRO A 10 -37.68 3.93 21.13
C PRO A 10 -36.32 4.57 20.82
N CYS A 11 -35.38 3.75 20.37
CA CYS A 11 -34.09 4.19 19.82
C CYS A 11 -34.31 5.12 18.62
N CYS A 12 -33.99 6.39 18.78
CA CYS A 12 -33.63 7.38 17.75
C CYS A 12 -34.31 7.24 16.38
N HIS A 13 -35.59 7.55 16.26
CA HIS A 13 -36.18 8.06 15.03
C HIS A 13 -36.07 9.58 15.03
N ARG A 14 -34.93 10.13 14.57
CA ARG A 14 -34.87 11.53 14.18
C ARG A 14 -35.11 11.59 12.67
N PRO A 15 -36.11 12.37 12.17
CA PRO A 15 -36.36 12.48 10.74
C PRO A 15 -35.14 13.06 10.05
N ARG A 16 -34.72 12.41 8.96
CA ARG A 16 -33.67 12.89 8.06
C ARG A 16 -34.19 14.09 7.28
N THR A 17 -33.89 15.28 7.73
CA THR A 17 -33.97 16.46 6.87
C THR A 17 -32.76 16.43 5.90
N LEU A 18 -33.07 16.43 4.62
CA LEU A 18 -32.22 16.07 3.49
C LEU A 18 -31.26 17.22 3.06
N SER A 19 -30.77 18.10 3.94
CA SER A 19 -30.05 19.29 3.50
C SER A 19 -28.84 19.69 4.38
N SER A 20 -28.25 18.78 5.15
CA SER A 20 -27.00 19.10 5.86
C SER A 20 -25.79 18.49 5.17
N PRO A 21 -24.71 19.26 4.90
CA PRO A 21 -23.46 18.74 4.32
C PRO A 21 -22.80 17.63 5.17
N CYS A 22 -23.22 17.46 6.42
CA CYS A 22 -22.83 16.36 7.30
C CYS A 22 -23.31 14.96 6.84
N VAL A 23 -24.24 14.88 5.91
CA VAL A 23 -24.75 13.58 5.38
C VAL A 23 -23.75 12.90 4.45
N MET A 24 -22.73 13.63 3.96
CA MET A 24 -21.64 13.08 3.16
C MET A 24 -20.53 12.39 3.97
N ALA A 25 -20.58 12.39 5.28
CA ALA A 25 -19.66 11.59 6.08
C ALA A 25 -19.84 10.11 5.72
N CYS A 26 -18.76 9.50 5.26
CA CYS A 26 -18.67 8.16 4.69
C CYS A 26 -19.67 7.18 5.32
N SER A 27 -20.63 6.74 4.52
CA SER A 27 -21.59 5.70 4.92
C SER A 27 -20.82 4.47 5.40
N ARG A 28 -21.36 3.70 6.33
CA ARG A 28 -20.77 2.44 6.84
C ARG A 28 -20.32 1.53 5.72
N THR A 29 -21.07 1.48 4.64
CA THR A 29 -20.78 0.72 3.41
C THR A 29 -19.52 1.23 2.73
N CYS A 30 -19.35 2.54 2.61
CA CYS A 30 -18.16 3.16 2.02
C CYS A 30 -16.88 2.81 2.81
N SER A 31 -16.88 2.91 4.13
CA SER A 31 -15.73 2.53 4.96
C SER A 31 -15.38 1.05 4.85
N ARG A 32 -16.38 0.16 4.73
CA ARG A 32 -16.14 -1.27 4.50
C ARG A 32 -15.54 -1.55 3.14
N ILE A 33 -16.08 -0.94 2.08
CA ILE A 33 -15.57 -1.11 0.73
C ILE A 33 -14.12 -0.60 0.65
N LEU A 34 -13.84 0.59 1.20
CA LEU A 34 -12.49 1.15 1.23
C LEU A 34 -11.52 0.26 2.02
N GLY A 35 -11.92 -0.24 3.18
CA GLY A 35 -11.11 -1.15 3.97
C GLY A 35 -10.83 -2.47 3.24
N LEU A 36 -11.81 -3.06 2.57
CA LEU A 36 -11.62 -4.27 1.77
C LEU A 36 -10.71 -4.01 0.56
N SER A 37 -10.92 -2.92 -0.16
CA SER A 37 -10.09 -2.53 -1.31
C SER A 37 -8.63 -2.29 -0.89
N LEU A 38 -8.40 -1.62 0.24
CA LEU A 38 -7.06 -1.44 0.81
C LEU A 38 -6.45 -2.79 1.23
N GLY A 39 -7.24 -3.67 1.82
CA GLY A 39 -6.79 -5.01 2.23
C GLY A 39 -6.36 -5.86 1.04
N THR A 40 -7.13 -5.88 -0.04
CA THR A 40 -6.78 -6.64 -1.26
C THR A 40 -5.53 -6.09 -1.93
N THR A 41 -5.38 -4.77 -2.05
CA THR A 41 -4.17 -4.15 -2.61
C THR A 41 -2.94 -4.37 -1.72
N ALA A 42 -3.11 -4.43 -0.40
CA ALA A 42 -2.02 -4.73 0.53
C ALA A 42 -1.53 -6.18 0.40
N LEU A 43 -2.43 -7.15 0.26
CA LEU A 43 -2.08 -8.55 0.00
C LEU A 43 -1.36 -8.69 -1.34
N PHE A 44 -1.83 -8.00 -2.37
CA PHE A 44 -1.16 -7.99 -3.67
C PHE A 44 0.25 -7.41 -3.59
N ALA A 45 0.45 -6.30 -2.89
CA ALA A 45 1.77 -5.69 -2.71
C ALA A 45 2.73 -6.62 -1.94
N ALA A 46 2.25 -7.27 -0.88
CA ALA A 46 3.03 -8.26 -0.13
C ALA A 46 3.42 -9.44 -1.02
N GLY A 47 2.48 -9.99 -1.79
CA GLY A 47 2.72 -11.09 -2.72
C GLY A 47 3.72 -10.72 -3.81
N ALA A 48 3.54 -9.57 -4.46
CA ALA A 48 4.45 -9.09 -5.49
C ALA A 48 5.88 -8.91 -4.97
N ASN A 49 6.05 -8.36 -3.75
CA ASN A 49 7.37 -8.24 -3.14
C ASN A 49 7.97 -9.61 -2.77
N THR A 50 7.15 -10.55 -2.31
CA THR A 50 7.62 -11.91 -2.02
C THR A 50 8.13 -12.59 -3.30
N VAL A 51 7.41 -12.46 -4.40
CA VAL A 51 7.83 -13.03 -5.70
C VAL A 51 9.12 -12.38 -6.22
N LEU A 52 9.37 -11.10 -5.93
CA LEU A 52 10.65 -10.44 -6.26
C LEU A 52 11.87 -11.08 -5.59
N LEU A 53 11.69 -11.75 -4.46
CA LEU A 53 12.77 -12.48 -3.78
C LEU A 53 13.14 -13.81 -4.48
N PHE A 54 12.29 -14.28 -5.40
CA PHE A 54 12.48 -15.54 -6.11
C PHE A 54 12.55 -15.34 -7.62
N PRO A 55 13.60 -14.71 -8.17
CA PRO A 55 13.74 -14.52 -9.61
C PRO A 55 13.73 -15.88 -10.32
N ASN A 56 12.90 -15.98 -11.38
CA ASN A 56 12.65 -17.25 -12.09
C ASN A 56 12.15 -18.42 -11.21
N TRP A 57 11.54 -18.12 -10.05
CA TRP A 57 11.08 -19.11 -9.06
C TRP A 57 12.21 -19.94 -8.42
N ASP A 58 13.45 -19.43 -8.47
CA ASP A 58 14.62 -20.08 -7.88
C ASP A 58 15.04 -19.40 -6.56
N ALA A 59 15.06 -20.18 -5.48
CA ALA A 59 15.47 -19.74 -4.16
C ALA A 59 17.01 -19.62 -4.02
N THR A 60 17.78 -20.14 -4.94
CA THR A 60 19.25 -20.17 -4.87
C THR A 60 19.83 -18.77 -4.82
N TYR A 61 19.25 -17.83 -5.56
CA TYR A 61 19.68 -16.42 -5.57
C TYR A 61 19.46 -15.74 -4.23
N LEU A 62 18.38 -16.08 -3.51
CA LEU A 62 18.10 -15.57 -2.16
C LEU A 62 19.16 -16.07 -1.17
N TRP A 63 19.43 -17.38 -1.16
CA TRP A 63 20.43 -17.98 -0.25
C TRP A 63 21.85 -17.48 -0.49
N ARG A 64 22.19 -17.18 -1.73
CA ARG A 64 23.50 -16.62 -2.10
C ARG A 64 23.61 -15.10 -1.91
N GLY A 65 22.54 -14.43 -1.50
CA GLY A 65 22.52 -12.98 -1.33
C GLY A 65 22.64 -12.19 -2.66
N LEU A 66 22.30 -12.82 -3.79
CA LEU A 66 22.42 -12.24 -5.14
C LEU A 66 21.10 -11.54 -5.56
N ILE A 67 20.40 -10.95 -4.61
CA ILE A 67 19.17 -10.20 -4.84
C ILE A 67 19.43 -8.71 -4.63
N GLY A 68 18.78 -7.89 -5.46
CA GLY A 68 18.90 -6.43 -5.37
C GLY A 68 18.48 -5.90 -4.00
N LYS A 69 19.24 -4.94 -3.47
CA LYS A 69 18.99 -4.33 -2.14
C LYS A 69 17.55 -3.80 -1.97
N HIS A 70 16.96 -3.26 -3.04
CA HIS A 70 15.60 -2.73 -3.00
C HIS A 70 14.53 -3.82 -2.85
N ALA A 71 14.74 -5.01 -3.43
CA ALA A 71 13.87 -6.16 -3.22
C ALA A 71 14.01 -6.72 -1.80
N MET A 72 15.25 -6.82 -1.27
CA MET A 72 15.54 -7.26 0.09
C MET A 72 15.02 -6.29 1.17
N LEU A 73 14.93 -4.99 0.87
CA LEU A 73 14.33 -4.01 1.79
C LEU A 73 12.87 -4.34 2.13
N GLY A 74 12.19 -5.08 1.26
CA GLY A 74 10.85 -5.58 1.54
C GLY A 74 9.79 -4.50 1.68
N SER A 75 9.96 -3.34 1.05
CA SER A 75 9.04 -2.21 1.19
C SER A 75 7.62 -2.52 0.73
N GLY A 76 7.45 -3.41 -0.25
CA GLY A 76 6.16 -3.93 -0.67
C GLY A 76 5.55 -4.87 0.38
N LEU A 77 6.38 -5.60 1.15
CA LEU A 77 5.90 -6.48 2.22
C LEU A 77 5.56 -5.69 3.49
N TRP A 78 6.49 -4.87 3.99
CA TRP A 78 6.30 -4.13 5.24
C TRP A 78 5.44 -2.87 5.06
N GLY A 79 5.76 -2.02 4.07
CA GLY A 79 5.07 -0.75 3.82
C GLY A 79 3.72 -0.96 3.15
N GLY A 80 3.73 -1.26 1.85
CA GLY A 80 2.50 -1.45 1.05
C GLY A 80 1.67 -2.67 1.47
N GLY A 81 2.29 -3.67 2.10
CA GLY A 81 1.64 -4.87 2.62
C GLY A 81 1.18 -4.71 4.06
N LEU A 82 2.04 -5.05 5.03
CA LEU A 82 1.67 -5.21 6.44
C LEU A 82 1.10 -3.93 7.08
N MET A 83 1.73 -2.78 6.88
CA MET A 83 1.24 -1.50 7.45
C MET A 83 -0.11 -1.12 6.87
N VAL A 84 -0.30 -1.26 5.55
CA VAL A 84 -1.58 -0.96 4.91
C VAL A 84 -2.64 -1.99 5.28
N LEU A 85 -2.29 -3.27 5.42
CA LEU A 85 -3.21 -4.33 5.83
C LEU A 85 -3.73 -4.12 7.26
N THR A 86 -2.85 -3.76 8.20
CA THR A 86 -3.26 -3.44 9.57
C THR A 86 -4.20 -2.25 9.62
N ALA A 87 -3.89 -1.20 8.86
CA ALA A 87 -4.76 -0.03 8.75
C ALA A 87 -6.11 -0.39 8.10
N ALA A 88 -6.11 -1.19 7.03
CA ALA A 88 -7.32 -1.68 6.36
C ALA A 88 -8.22 -2.49 7.31
N ALA A 89 -7.62 -3.35 8.14
CA ALA A 89 -8.34 -4.09 9.18
C ALA A 89 -8.98 -3.15 10.21
N LEU A 90 -8.24 -2.15 10.70
CA LEU A 90 -8.75 -1.14 11.63
C LEU A 90 -9.91 -0.34 11.02
N ILE A 91 -9.79 0.11 9.77
CA ILE A 91 -10.84 0.84 9.05
C ILE A 91 -12.10 -0.03 8.90
N SER A 92 -11.92 -1.30 8.51
CA SER A 92 -13.02 -2.26 8.38
C SER A 92 -13.72 -2.51 9.72
N LEU A 93 -12.96 -2.77 10.79
CA LEU A 93 -13.50 -2.99 12.14
C LEU A 93 -14.27 -1.78 12.67
N MET A 94 -13.79 -0.56 12.40
CA MET A 94 -14.52 0.66 12.77
C MET A 94 -15.85 0.78 12.00
N GLY A 95 -15.89 0.39 10.74
CA GLY A 95 -17.13 0.30 9.96
C GLY A 95 -18.13 -0.70 10.51
N TRP A 96 -17.67 -1.77 11.18
CA TRP A 96 -18.53 -2.78 11.82
C TRP A 96 -19.00 -2.38 13.22
N ARG A 97 -18.12 -1.73 14.02
CA ARG A 97 -18.38 -1.38 15.44
C ARG A 97 -19.24 -0.13 15.67
N ARG A 98 -19.55 0.67 14.67
CA ARG A 98 -20.48 1.83 14.79
C ARG A 98 -21.94 1.44 14.90
N GLY A 99 -22.27 0.22 15.35
CA GLY A 99 -23.58 -0.16 15.85
C GLY A 99 -23.81 0.42 17.25
N CYS A 100 -25.07 0.49 17.68
CA CYS A 100 -25.60 1.15 18.91
C CYS A 100 -24.92 0.84 20.27
N PHE A 101 -23.84 0.03 20.29
CA PHE A 101 -23.17 -0.44 21.52
C PHE A 101 -21.82 0.21 21.82
N SER A 102 -21.39 1.26 21.09
CA SER A 102 -20.10 1.90 21.41
C SER A 102 -20.28 2.92 22.54
N LYS A 103 -19.89 2.55 23.77
CA LYS A 103 -19.70 3.43 24.93
C LYS A 103 -18.59 4.50 24.70
N SER A 104 -17.83 4.39 23.61
CA SER A 104 -16.80 5.35 23.22
C SER A 104 -17.41 6.43 22.34
N GLY A 105 -17.29 7.69 22.72
CA GLY A 105 -17.87 8.83 22.01
C GLY A 105 -17.45 8.90 20.53
N PRO A 106 -18.25 9.56 19.68
CA PRO A 106 -18.04 9.65 18.23
C PRO A 106 -16.66 10.23 17.86
N CYS A 107 -16.14 11.15 18.65
CA CYS A 107 -14.84 11.78 18.47
C CYS A 107 -13.67 10.77 18.50
N ARG A 108 -13.68 9.79 19.43
CA ARG A 108 -12.62 8.79 19.56
C ARG A 108 -12.56 7.84 18.34
N SER A 109 -13.71 7.49 17.78
CA SER A 109 -13.75 6.64 16.58
C SER A 109 -13.24 7.36 15.32
N MET A 110 -13.46 8.67 15.22
CA MET A 110 -12.96 9.48 14.11
C MET A 110 -11.45 9.72 14.22
N LEU A 111 -10.95 9.96 15.43
CA LEU A 111 -9.49 10.06 15.66
C LEU A 111 -8.77 8.75 15.29
N ALA A 112 -9.34 7.61 15.67
CA ALA A 112 -8.78 6.30 15.29
C ALA A 112 -8.80 6.10 13.76
N ALA A 113 -9.83 6.59 13.06
CA ALA A 113 -9.89 6.56 11.60
C ALA A 113 -8.79 7.42 10.96
N LEU A 114 -8.52 8.61 11.50
CA LEU A 114 -7.44 9.48 11.04
C LEU A 114 -6.05 8.85 11.28
N LEU A 115 -5.82 8.27 12.45
CA LEU A 115 -4.55 7.59 12.78
C LEU A 115 -4.32 6.37 11.88
N SER A 116 -5.36 5.56 11.63
CA SER A 116 -5.24 4.42 10.72
C SER A 116 -4.98 4.85 9.27
N SER A 117 -5.59 5.95 8.82
CA SER A 117 -5.30 6.53 7.50
C SER A 117 -3.87 7.04 7.42
N GLY A 118 -3.35 7.69 8.47
CA GLY A 118 -1.97 8.13 8.55
C GLY A 118 -0.97 6.97 8.44
N LEU A 119 -1.25 5.86 9.14
CA LEU A 119 -0.43 4.65 9.08
C LEU A 119 -0.42 4.04 7.67
N ALA A 120 -1.59 3.93 7.04
CA ALA A 120 -1.71 3.42 5.67
C ALA A 120 -1.00 4.32 4.65
N LEU A 121 -1.14 5.64 4.80
CA LEU A 121 -0.48 6.61 3.93
C LEU A 121 1.04 6.50 4.02
N LEU A 122 1.59 6.42 5.23
CA LEU A 122 3.03 6.25 5.45
C LEU A 122 3.54 4.96 4.79
N GLY A 123 2.86 3.83 5.00
CA GLY A 123 3.22 2.55 4.40
C GLY A 123 3.18 2.58 2.87
N ALA A 124 2.12 3.15 2.29
CA ALA A 124 1.97 3.28 0.84
C ALA A 124 3.03 4.22 0.22
N LEU A 125 3.37 5.33 0.89
CA LEU A 125 4.42 6.25 0.45
C LEU A 125 5.81 5.60 0.46
N ILE A 126 6.15 4.86 1.51
CA ILE A 126 7.41 4.10 1.58
C ILE A 126 7.50 3.13 0.40
N CYS A 127 6.43 2.36 0.13
CA CYS A 127 6.39 1.42 -0.98
C CYS A 127 6.51 2.15 -2.34
N PHE A 128 5.80 3.27 -2.52
CA PHE A 128 5.84 4.07 -3.74
C PHE A 128 7.24 4.61 -4.04
N ILE A 129 7.86 5.27 -3.07
CA ILE A 129 9.20 5.88 -3.24
C ILE A 129 10.25 4.80 -3.51
N THR A 130 10.25 3.72 -2.73
CA THR A 130 11.25 2.66 -2.89
C THR A 130 11.09 1.91 -4.20
N SER A 131 9.86 1.68 -4.67
CA SER A 131 9.59 1.06 -5.98
C SER A 131 10.03 1.97 -7.13
N GLY A 132 9.80 3.28 -7.04
CA GLY A 132 10.28 4.26 -8.01
C GLY A 132 11.82 4.33 -8.07
N VAL A 133 12.48 4.34 -6.91
CA VAL A 133 13.95 4.30 -6.84
C VAL A 133 14.50 2.99 -7.40
N ALA A 134 13.86 1.84 -7.09
CA ALA A 134 14.25 0.55 -7.61
C ALA A 134 14.19 0.50 -9.14
N LEU A 135 13.11 1.02 -9.74
CA LEU A 135 12.97 1.13 -11.20
C LEU A 135 14.04 2.04 -11.81
N LYS A 136 14.44 3.11 -11.13
CA LYS A 136 15.50 4.01 -11.60
C LYS A 136 16.88 3.34 -11.55
N VAL A 137 17.18 2.59 -10.50
CA VAL A 137 18.48 1.93 -10.30
C VAL A 137 18.65 0.71 -11.19
N GLY A 138 17.56 0.00 -11.49
CA GLY A 138 17.55 -1.22 -12.29
C GLY A 138 17.82 -2.51 -11.50
N PRO A 139 17.78 -3.66 -12.20
CA PRO A 139 17.98 -4.98 -11.61
C PRO A 139 19.42 -5.22 -11.17
N PHE A 140 19.58 -6.05 -10.16
CA PHE A 140 20.86 -6.60 -9.76
C PHE A 140 21.08 -7.91 -10.50
N CYS A 141 22.12 -7.97 -11.35
CA CYS A 141 22.41 -9.16 -12.15
C CYS A 141 23.91 -9.29 -12.48
N MET A 142 24.29 -10.45 -13.01
CA MET A 142 25.61 -10.65 -13.57
C MET A 142 25.68 -10.08 -14.99
N PHE A 143 26.65 -9.22 -15.25
CA PHE A 143 26.84 -8.59 -16.55
C PHE A 143 28.32 -8.58 -16.95
N ASP A 144 28.58 -8.44 -18.26
CA ASP A 144 29.92 -8.38 -18.82
C ASP A 144 30.52 -6.98 -18.72
N VAL A 145 31.70 -6.86 -18.12
CA VAL A 145 32.43 -5.62 -17.92
C VAL A 145 33.54 -5.48 -18.97
N SER A 146 33.69 -6.41 -19.89
CA SER A 146 34.78 -6.44 -20.89
C SER A 146 34.82 -5.20 -21.82
N SER A 147 33.69 -4.53 -22.01
CA SER A 147 33.63 -3.28 -22.79
C SER A 147 34.25 -2.06 -22.07
N PHE A 148 34.54 -2.16 -20.78
CA PHE A 148 35.17 -1.10 -19.99
C PHE A 148 36.65 -1.36 -19.65
N ASN A 149 37.06 -2.64 -19.57
CA ASN A 149 38.44 -3.06 -19.36
C ASN A 149 38.71 -4.28 -20.21
N GLN A 150 39.77 -4.27 -21.00
CA GLN A 150 40.15 -5.31 -21.99
C GLN A 150 40.36 -6.75 -21.46
N THR A 151 40.00 -7.01 -20.20
CA THR A 151 40.00 -8.34 -19.60
C THR A 151 38.54 -8.82 -19.42
N GLN A 152 38.21 -9.98 -19.97
CA GLN A 152 36.90 -10.62 -19.74
C GLN A 152 36.65 -10.79 -18.22
N ALA A 153 35.79 -9.97 -17.68
CA ALA A 153 35.42 -10.01 -16.27
C ALA A 153 33.91 -9.93 -16.11
N TRP A 154 33.35 -11.00 -15.58
CA TRP A 154 31.94 -11.09 -15.19
C TRP A 154 31.77 -10.53 -13.79
N LYS A 155 30.82 -9.62 -13.59
CA LYS A 155 30.58 -9.01 -12.29
C LYS A 155 29.08 -8.97 -11.96
N TYR A 156 28.75 -9.28 -10.71
CA TYR A 156 27.42 -9.00 -10.17
C TYR A 156 27.32 -7.52 -9.77
N GLY A 157 26.28 -6.84 -10.21
CA GLY A 157 26.08 -5.43 -9.91
C GLY A 157 24.81 -4.84 -10.53
N TYR A 158 24.77 -3.53 -10.61
CA TYR A 158 23.69 -2.76 -11.22
C TYR A 158 24.17 -2.18 -12.56
N PRO A 159 23.98 -2.89 -13.70
CA PRO A 159 24.55 -2.46 -14.98
C PRO A 159 24.03 -1.11 -15.45
N PHE A 160 22.80 -0.75 -15.11
CA PHE A 160 22.17 0.48 -15.58
C PHE A 160 22.52 1.73 -14.75
N LYS A 161 23.11 1.56 -13.58
CA LYS A 161 23.56 2.68 -12.74
C LYS A 161 24.70 3.45 -13.39
N ASP A 162 25.58 2.75 -14.11
CA ASP A 162 26.78 3.31 -14.74
C ASP A 162 26.53 3.70 -16.22
N LEU A 163 25.45 3.21 -16.83
CA LEU A 163 25.01 3.59 -18.18
C LEU A 163 24.24 4.91 -18.18
N HIS A 164 24.96 6.02 -18.02
CA HIS A 164 24.37 7.37 -17.82
C HIS A 164 23.53 7.88 -19.01
N ASN A 165 23.61 7.29 -20.19
CA ASN A 165 23.00 7.80 -21.43
C ASN A 165 21.88 6.95 -22.03
N ARG A 166 21.53 5.78 -21.46
CA ARG A 166 20.45 4.93 -21.98
C ARG A 166 19.47 4.56 -20.88
N ASN A 167 18.23 5.00 -21.06
CA ASN A 167 17.16 4.64 -20.12
C ASN A 167 16.60 3.27 -20.51
N TYR A 168 17.03 2.22 -19.81
CA TYR A 168 16.66 0.83 -20.08
C TYR A 168 15.14 0.58 -20.03
N LEU A 169 14.36 1.46 -19.39
CA LEU A 169 12.90 1.36 -19.32
C LEU A 169 12.25 1.57 -20.69
N TYR A 170 12.88 2.35 -21.58
CA TYR A 170 12.39 2.65 -22.93
C TYR A 170 13.04 1.80 -24.01
N ASP A 171 14.21 1.21 -23.74
CA ASP A 171 14.95 0.40 -24.71
C ASP A 171 14.80 -1.10 -24.40
N HIS A 172 13.81 -1.74 -25.02
CA HIS A 172 13.50 -3.16 -24.81
C HIS A 172 14.61 -4.10 -25.33
N SER A 173 15.53 -3.62 -26.19
CA SER A 173 16.66 -4.42 -26.68
C SER A 173 17.61 -4.80 -25.56
N LEU A 174 17.71 -3.94 -24.53
CA LEU A 174 18.56 -4.14 -23.35
C LEU A 174 18.02 -5.19 -22.37
N TRP A 175 16.73 -5.54 -22.47
CA TRP A 175 16.08 -6.41 -21.49
C TRP A 175 16.57 -7.86 -21.53
N ASN A 176 17.01 -8.31 -22.70
CA ASN A 176 17.48 -9.69 -22.89
C ASN A 176 19.00 -9.80 -23.11
N SER A 177 19.70 -8.67 -23.31
CA SER A 177 21.11 -8.68 -23.72
C SER A 177 22.08 -8.36 -22.59
N VAL A 178 21.67 -7.58 -21.59
CA VAL A 178 22.58 -7.03 -20.57
C VAL A 178 22.79 -7.98 -19.40
N CYS A 179 21.71 -8.58 -18.88
CA CYS A 179 21.78 -9.48 -17.74
C CYS A 179 21.91 -10.94 -18.18
N LEU A 180 22.98 -11.61 -17.74
CA LEU A 180 23.27 -13.01 -18.04
C LEU A 180 22.62 -13.93 -17.00
N GLU A 181 22.75 -13.62 -15.72
CA GLU A 181 22.14 -14.34 -14.61
C GLU A 181 21.54 -13.35 -13.58
N PRO A 182 20.29 -13.61 -13.13
CA PRO A 182 19.32 -14.58 -13.63
C PRO A 182 18.74 -14.18 -15.00
N LEU A 183 18.41 -15.20 -15.82
CA LEU A 183 17.75 -15.00 -17.11
C LEU A 183 16.46 -14.18 -16.91
N LYS A 184 16.23 -13.17 -17.79
CA LYS A 184 15.05 -12.28 -17.71
C LYS A 184 14.97 -11.42 -16.44
N ALA A 185 16.09 -11.21 -15.73
CA ALA A 185 16.13 -10.40 -14.52
C ALA A 185 15.52 -9.00 -14.71
N VAL A 186 15.76 -8.37 -15.87
CA VAL A 186 15.21 -7.04 -16.18
C VAL A 186 13.70 -7.07 -16.29
N ILE A 187 13.13 -8.03 -17.02
CA ILE A 187 11.67 -8.18 -17.20
C ILE A 187 11.02 -8.42 -15.83
N TRP A 188 11.59 -9.32 -15.03
CA TRP A 188 11.11 -9.63 -13.69
C TRP A 188 11.10 -8.40 -12.79
N HIS A 189 12.20 -7.68 -12.75
CA HIS A 189 12.38 -6.45 -11.98
C HIS A 189 11.38 -5.36 -12.40
N VAL A 190 11.30 -5.04 -13.68
CA VAL A 190 10.42 -4.00 -14.21
C VAL A 190 8.96 -4.35 -13.96
N SER A 191 8.54 -5.59 -14.23
CA SER A 191 7.15 -6.00 -14.08
C SER A 191 6.67 -5.87 -12.63
N PHE A 192 7.41 -6.40 -11.67
CA PHE A 192 6.98 -6.40 -10.26
C PHE A 192 7.13 -5.03 -9.60
N PHE A 193 8.19 -4.28 -9.86
CA PHE A 193 8.32 -2.94 -9.30
C PHE A 193 7.33 -1.94 -9.93
N SER A 194 6.97 -2.08 -11.20
CA SER A 194 5.89 -1.30 -11.81
C SER A 194 4.54 -1.66 -11.19
N ALA A 195 4.27 -2.94 -10.96
CA ALA A 195 3.06 -3.39 -10.27
C ALA A 195 2.99 -2.83 -8.85
N LEU A 196 4.09 -2.85 -8.07
CA LEU A 196 4.18 -2.25 -6.74
C LEU A 196 3.96 -0.74 -6.78
N LEU A 197 4.53 -0.04 -7.76
CA LEU A 197 4.36 1.40 -7.95
C LEU A 197 2.90 1.76 -8.22
N CYS A 198 2.25 1.07 -9.15
CA CYS A 198 0.84 1.28 -9.46
C CYS A 198 -0.07 0.95 -8.28
N THR A 199 0.21 -0.16 -7.58
CA THR A 199 -0.57 -0.58 -6.41
C THR A 199 -0.45 0.42 -5.27
N SER A 200 0.76 0.90 -4.98
CA SER A 200 0.99 1.90 -3.92
C SER A 200 0.36 3.25 -4.26
N LEU A 201 0.35 3.65 -5.53
CA LEU A 201 -0.38 4.84 -5.98
C LEU A 201 -1.88 4.69 -5.74
N LEU A 202 -2.47 3.55 -6.08
CA LEU A 202 -3.88 3.25 -5.81
C LEU A 202 -4.16 3.27 -4.30
N GLN A 203 -3.29 2.70 -3.47
CA GLN A 203 -3.40 2.75 -2.01
C GLN A 203 -3.40 4.20 -1.50
N ILE A 204 -2.50 5.05 -1.97
CA ILE A 204 -2.44 6.48 -1.61
C ILE A 204 -3.77 7.17 -1.93
N LEU A 205 -4.31 6.97 -3.14
CA LEU A 205 -5.58 7.56 -3.55
C LEU A 205 -6.75 7.13 -2.63
N LEU A 206 -6.85 5.82 -2.35
CA LEU A 206 -7.90 5.29 -1.47
C LEU A 206 -7.78 5.83 -0.04
N VAL A 207 -6.57 5.92 0.49
CA VAL A 207 -6.31 6.45 1.83
C VAL A 207 -6.62 7.93 1.92
N VAL A 208 -6.25 8.72 0.92
CA VAL A 208 -6.54 10.15 0.86
C VAL A 208 -8.05 10.39 0.86
N ILE A 209 -8.81 9.64 0.06
CA ILE A 209 -10.28 9.71 0.07
C ILE A 209 -10.83 9.38 1.46
N HIS A 210 -10.32 8.31 2.11
CA HIS A 210 -10.76 7.93 3.44
C HIS A 210 -10.41 8.99 4.49
N PHE A 211 -9.22 9.58 4.40
CA PHE A 211 -8.77 10.64 5.31
C PHE A 211 -9.67 11.87 5.24
N PHE A 212 -9.96 12.36 4.03
CA PHE A 212 -10.86 13.50 3.86
C PHE A 212 -12.26 13.20 4.39
N ASN A 213 -12.80 12.02 4.13
CA ASN A 213 -14.10 11.63 4.66
C ASN A 213 -14.12 11.59 6.20
N ALA A 214 -13.05 11.06 6.83
CA ALA A 214 -12.93 11.03 8.28
C ALA A 214 -12.76 12.43 8.88
N PHE A 215 -11.99 13.28 8.22
CA PHE A 215 -11.73 14.65 8.62
C PHE A 215 -12.99 15.52 8.58
N LEU A 216 -13.75 15.46 7.48
CA LEU A 216 -15.05 16.14 7.37
C LEU A 216 -16.04 15.67 8.46
N GLY A 217 -16.09 14.36 8.72
CA GLY A 217 -16.91 13.81 9.80
C GLY A 217 -16.51 14.34 11.18
N LEU A 218 -15.21 14.55 11.44
CA LEU A 218 -14.73 15.12 12.70
C LEU A 218 -15.15 16.59 12.83
N PHE A 219 -14.99 17.39 11.78
CA PHE A 219 -15.41 18.79 11.76
C PHE A 219 -16.90 18.95 12.04
N CYS A 220 -17.74 18.16 11.35
CA CYS A 220 -19.17 18.19 11.59
C CYS A 220 -19.53 17.84 13.05
N SER A 221 -18.83 16.86 13.63
CA SER A 221 -19.05 16.45 15.03
C SER A 221 -18.62 17.52 16.06
N LEU A 222 -17.61 18.33 15.73
CA LEU A 222 -17.15 19.42 16.58
C LEU A 222 -18.05 20.65 16.48
N CYS A 223 -18.60 20.95 15.29
CA CYS A 223 -19.50 22.07 15.08
C CYS A 223 -20.92 21.84 15.64
N GLU A 224 -21.31 20.58 15.88
CA GLU A 224 -22.63 20.21 16.42
C GLU A 224 -22.69 20.21 17.96
N LYS A 225 -21.62 20.56 18.67
CA LYS A 225 -21.62 20.80 20.11
C LYS A 225 -21.91 22.28 20.38
N PRO A 226 -23.14 22.65 20.85
CA PRO A 226 -23.38 23.96 21.43
C PRO A 226 -22.64 24.10 22.75
#